data_d472ebc3eb94090df871e20aa0a564db
#
_entry.id   d472ebc3eb94090df871e20aa0a564db
#
_cell.length_a   1.000
_cell.length_b   1.000
_cell.length_c   1.000
_cell.angle_alpha   90.00
_cell.angle_beta   90.00
_cell.angle_gamma   90.00
#
_symmetry.space_group_name_H-M   'P 1'
#
loop_
_entity.id
_entity.type
_entity.pdbx_description
1 polymer ?
#
loop_
_entity_poly.entity_id
_entity_poly.type
_entity_poly.pdbx_seq_one_letter_code
_entity_poly.pdbx_strand_id
1 'polypeptide(L)'
;MHTKEEKMAAFSRLLDVQDRLRLQCPWDKKQTFESLRPNTIEETFELCDALMKRDYKDIKKELGDVLEHVMFYSIIGREDGEFDICDVCNQEADKLMFRHPFINWKEEGNWTVSNPDMYINDAGQVVYKETDEAETGKAEAANTEETRKAETANLEETLALGASKPKNAASVEKTWEQIKQQEKDGNERVLSGVP
;
A
#
# COMPACT_ATOMS: atom_id res chain seq x y z
N MET A 1 -10.88 11.74 -21.82
CA MET A 1 -10.57 11.20 -20.48
C MET A 1 -10.97 12.23 -19.45
N HIS A 2 -11.39 11.79 -18.26
CA HIS A 2 -11.83 12.68 -17.17
C HIS A 2 -10.65 13.41 -16.52
N THR A 3 -10.91 14.62 -16.00
CA THR A 3 -9.96 15.40 -15.21
C THR A 3 -9.70 14.74 -13.84
N LYS A 4 -8.70 15.22 -13.11
CA LYS A 4 -8.43 14.74 -11.74
C LYS A 4 -9.60 15.05 -10.80
N GLU A 5 -10.19 16.24 -10.93
CA GLU A 5 -11.33 16.71 -10.14
C GLU A 5 -12.56 15.82 -10.38
N GLU A 6 -12.85 15.48 -11.64
CA GLU A 6 -13.97 14.58 -11.98
C GLU A 6 -13.76 13.17 -11.39
N LYS A 7 -12.52 12.65 -11.41
CA LYS A 7 -12.19 11.36 -10.80
C LYS A 7 -12.35 11.40 -9.28
N MET A 8 -11.87 12.46 -8.64
CA MET A 8 -12.04 12.66 -7.19
C MET A 8 -13.51 12.77 -6.79
N ALA A 9 -14.31 13.52 -7.56
CA ALA A 9 -15.76 13.64 -7.32
C ALA A 9 -16.48 12.29 -7.48
N ALA A 10 -16.09 11.48 -8.48
CA ALA A 10 -16.67 10.15 -8.67
C ALA A 10 -16.31 9.20 -7.52
N PHE A 11 -15.07 9.25 -7.03
CA PHE A 11 -14.64 8.45 -5.88
C PHE A 11 -15.38 8.89 -4.59
N SER A 12 -15.47 10.20 -4.33
CA SER A 12 -16.22 10.74 -3.19
C SER A 12 -17.69 10.31 -3.22
N ARG A 13 -18.34 10.38 -4.39
CA ARG A 13 -19.71 9.89 -4.54
C ARG A 13 -19.85 8.42 -4.20
N LEU A 14 -18.88 7.59 -4.57
CA LEU A 14 -18.90 6.16 -4.28
C LEU A 14 -18.75 5.90 -2.77
N LEU A 15 -17.87 6.66 -2.07
CA LEU A 15 -17.76 6.64 -0.61
C LEU A 15 -19.08 6.98 0.08
N ASP A 16 -19.74 8.05 -0.35
CA ASP A 16 -21.03 8.47 0.21
C ASP A 16 -22.11 7.39 0.03
N VAL A 17 -22.13 6.73 -1.13
CA VAL A 17 -23.05 5.62 -1.41
C VAL A 17 -22.79 4.45 -0.47
N GLN A 18 -21.53 4.05 -0.32
CA GLN A 18 -21.16 2.91 0.50
C GLN A 18 -21.43 3.17 2.00
N ASP A 19 -21.14 4.36 2.50
CA ASP A 19 -21.50 4.79 3.86
C ASP A 19 -23.01 4.70 4.08
N ARG A 20 -23.79 5.14 3.11
CA ARG A 20 -25.25 5.10 3.19
C ARG A 20 -25.80 3.67 3.16
N LEU A 21 -25.24 2.81 2.34
CA LEU A 21 -25.59 1.39 2.31
C LEU A 21 -25.27 0.72 3.66
N ARG A 22 -24.11 0.95 4.20
CA ARG A 22 -23.72 0.44 5.53
C ARG A 22 -24.72 0.84 6.61
N LEU A 23 -25.23 2.08 6.55
CA LEU A 23 -26.19 2.59 7.54
C LEU A 23 -27.63 2.13 7.30
N GLN A 24 -28.04 1.79 6.08
CA GLN A 24 -29.45 1.62 5.75
C GLN A 24 -29.82 0.24 5.19
N CYS A 25 -28.89 -0.44 4.52
CA CYS A 25 -29.14 -1.75 3.95
C CYS A 25 -29.01 -2.84 5.02
N PRO A 26 -30.05 -3.69 5.23
CA PRO A 26 -29.99 -4.75 6.24
C PRO A 26 -28.93 -5.82 5.95
N TRP A 27 -28.54 -6.00 4.69
CA TRP A 27 -27.49 -6.93 4.31
C TRP A 27 -26.10 -6.36 4.64
N ASP A 28 -25.83 -5.12 4.20
CA ASP A 28 -24.54 -4.45 4.44
C ASP A 28 -24.24 -4.32 5.94
N LYS A 29 -25.23 -3.99 6.76
CA LYS A 29 -25.08 -3.86 8.23
C LYS A 29 -24.55 -5.11 8.92
N LYS A 30 -24.77 -6.28 8.33
CA LYS A 30 -24.39 -7.57 8.94
C LYS A 30 -23.03 -8.07 8.49
N GLN A 31 -22.44 -7.44 7.48
CA GLN A 31 -21.17 -7.90 6.94
C GLN A 31 -20.03 -7.64 7.91
N THR A 32 -19.09 -8.59 7.93
CA THR A 32 -17.84 -8.56 8.69
C THR A 32 -16.68 -8.85 7.74
N PHE A 33 -15.43 -8.70 8.19
CA PHE A 33 -14.26 -9.12 7.45
C PHE A 33 -14.37 -10.58 6.96
N GLU A 34 -14.83 -11.47 7.84
CA GLU A 34 -14.96 -12.90 7.53
C GLU A 34 -16.07 -13.18 6.53
N SER A 35 -17.23 -12.52 6.67
CA SER A 35 -18.39 -12.79 5.81
C SER A 35 -18.19 -12.31 4.38
N LEU A 36 -17.43 -11.22 4.17
CA LEU A 36 -17.13 -10.69 2.85
C LEU A 36 -15.95 -11.38 2.16
N ARG A 37 -15.07 -12.04 2.90
CA ARG A 37 -13.87 -12.67 2.34
C ARG A 37 -14.14 -13.62 1.16
N PRO A 38 -15.15 -14.51 1.19
CA PRO A 38 -15.45 -15.37 0.05
C PRO A 38 -15.82 -14.57 -1.20
N ASN A 39 -16.63 -13.51 -1.06
CA ASN A 39 -17.03 -12.64 -2.16
C ASN A 39 -15.81 -11.92 -2.76
N THR A 40 -14.88 -11.41 -1.92
CA THR A 40 -13.65 -10.79 -2.40
C THR A 40 -12.83 -11.73 -3.27
N ILE A 41 -12.75 -13.01 -2.90
CA ILE A 41 -12.07 -14.03 -3.68
C ILE A 41 -12.79 -14.22 -5.03
N GLU A 42 -14.12 -14.30 -5.01
CA GLU A 42 -14.96 -14.46 -6.21
C GLU A 42 -14.73 -13.28 -7.19
N GLU A 43 -14.91 -12.03 -6.74
CA GLU A 43 -14.71 -10.83 -7.56
C GLU A 43 -13.28 -10.73 -8.11
N THR A 44 -12.29 -11.16 -7.32
CA THR A 44 -10.89 -11.20 -7.79
C THR A 44 -10.69 -12.20 -8.92
N PHE A 45 -11.33 -13.36 -8.86
CA PHE A 45 -11.28 -14.35 -9.94
C PHE A 45 -12.05 -13.88 -11.17
N GLU A 46 -13.22 -13.24 -11.01
CA GLU A 46 -13.98 -12.67 -12.12
C GLU A 46 -13.19 -11.57 -12.83
N LEU A 47 -12.53 -10.69 -12.07
CA LEU A 47 -11.60 -9.70 -12.63
C LEU A 47 -10.48 -10.38 -13.43
N CYS A 48 -9.85 -11.43 -12.88
CA CYS A 48 -8.80 -12.16 -13.59
C CYS A 48 -9.29 -12.76 -14.91
N ASP A 49 -10.49 -13.33 -14.93
CA ASP A 49 -11.09 -13.90 -16.13
C ASP A 49 -11.39 -12.82 -17.18
N ALA A 50 -11.97 -11.70 -16.77
CA ALA A 50 -12.22 -10.54 -17.63
C ALA A 50 -10.92 -9.98 -18.23
N LEU A 51 -9.82 -9.89 -17.42
CA LEU A 51 -8.50 -9.46 -17.88
C LEU A 51 -7.92 -10.42 -18.93
N MET A 52 -8.02 -11.74 -18.72
CA MET A 52 -7.55 -12.74 -19.69
C MET A 52 -8.30 -12.65 -21.03
N LYS A 53 -9.60 -12.40 -20.97
CA LYS A 53 -10.46 -12.22 -22.17
C LYS A 53 -10.28 -10.86 -22.83
N ARG A 54 -9.65 -9.89 -22.15
CA ARG A 54 -9.55 -8.48 -22.56
C ARG A 54 -10.91 -7.83 -22.82
N ASP A 55 -11.93 -8.23 -22.04
CA ASP A 55 -13.26 -7.62 -22.10
C ASP A 55 -13.29 -6.35 -21.25
N TYR A 56 -13.11 -5.19 -21.88
CA TYR A 56 -13.07 -3.91 -21.18
C TYR A 56 -14.36 -3.52 -20.48
N LYS A 57 -15.50 -4.07 -20.90
CA LYS A 57 -16.77 -3.84 -20.23
C LYS A 57 -16.80 -4.59 -18.91
N ASP A 58 -16.45 -5.86 -18.93
CA ASP A 58 -16.39 -6.69 -17.73
C ASP A 58 -15.22 -6.26 -16.83
N ILE A 59 -14.03 -5.97 -17.36
CA ILE A 59 -12.91 -5.42 -16.57
C ILE A 59 -13.36 -4.21 -15.77
N LYS A 60 -14.10 -3.28 -16.38
CA LYS A 60 -14.59 -2.08 -15.67
C LYS A 60 -15.59 -2.44 -14.57
N LYS A 61 -16.44 -3.44 -14.79
CA LYS A 61 -17.40 -3.93 -13.80
C LYS A 61 -16.64 -4.53 -12.62
N GLU A 62 -15.80 -5.52 -12.87
CA GLU A 62 -15.09 -6.26 -11.80
C GLU A 62 -14.10 -5.40 -11.02
N LEU A 63 -13.48 -4.39 -11.65
CA LEU A 63 -12.70 -3.38 -10.93
C LEU A 63 -13.58 -2.56 -9.97
N GLY A 64 -14.84 -2.32 -10.32
CA GLY A 64 -15.81 -1.66 -9.44
C GLY A 64 -16.12 -2.53 -8.21
N ASP A 65 -16.34 -3.82 -8.42
CA ASP A 65 -16.70 -4.76 -7.37
C ASP A 65 -15.53 -5.01 -6.40
N VAL A 66 -14.30 -5.15 -6.91
CA VAL A 66 -13.08 -5.18 -6.07
C VAL A 66 -12.88 -3.88 -5.29
N LEU A 67 -13.10 -2.71 -5.93
CA LEU A 67 -13.00 -1.42 -5.25
C LEU A 67 -14.07 -1.27 -4.17
N GLU A 68 -15.29 -1.76 -4.40
CA GLU A 68 -16.35 -1.79 -3.39
C GLU A 68 -15.89 -2.56 -2.15
N HIS A 69 -15.28 -3.72 -2.29
CA HIS A 69 -14.77 -4.50 -1.17
C HIS A 69 -13.67 -3.77 -0.40
N VAL A 70 -12.74 -3.09 -1.08
CA VAL A 70 -11.72 -2.26 -0.41
C VAL A 70 -12.37 -1.19 0.47
N MET A 71 -13.39 -0.52 -0.05
CA MET A 71 -14.12 0.52 0.69
C MET A 71 -14.94 -0.07 1.82
N PHE A 72 -15.56 -1.23 1.61
CA PHE A 72 -16.35 -1.91 2.62
C PHE A 72 -15.49 -2.33 3.82
N TYR A 73 -14.33 -2.94 3.58
CA TYR A 73 -13.38 -3.27 4.64
C TYR A 73 -12.87 -2.03 5.37
N SER A 74 -12.68 -0.91 4.65
CA SER A 74 -12.28 0.34 5.28
C SER A 74 -13.37 0.93 6.18
N ILE A 75 -14.65 0.71 5.86
CA ILE A 75 -15.77 1.09 6.72
C ILE A 75 -15.79 0.21 7.98
N ILE A 76 -15.61 -1.09 7.86
CA ILE A 76 -15.55 -2.00 9.01
C ILE A 76 -14.36 -1.66 9.89
N GLY A 77 -13.18 -1.41 9.32
CA GLY A 77 -11.99 -0.96 10.07
C GLY A 77 -12.23 0.35 10.83
N ARG A 78 -12.95 1.30 10.23
CA ARG A 78 -13.35 2.55 10.88
C ARG A 78 -14.33 2.31 12.05
N GLU A 79 -15.27 1.38 11.90
CA GLU A 79 -16.20 1.00 12.97
C GLU A 79 -15.48 0.34 14.15
N ASP A 80 -14.41 -0.40 13.89
CA ASP A 80 -13.55 -1.00 14.90
C ASP A 80 -12.57 0.02 15.52
N GLY A 81 -12.44 1.22 14.93
CA GLY A 81 -11.55 2.29 15.39
C GLY A 81 -10.07 2.11 15.03
N GLU A 82 -9.78 1.25 14.03
CA GLU A 82 -8.42 0.87 13.65
C GLU A 82 -7.89 1.66 12.45
N PHE A 83 -8.66 1.77 11.35
CA PHE A 83 -8.27 2.48 10.13
C PHE A 83 -9.47 2.82 9.26
N ASP A 84 -9.30 3.75 8.33
CA ASP A 84 -10.27 4.05 7.29
C ASP A 84 -9.63 4.06 5.88
N ILE A 85 -10.40 4.44 4.87
CA ILE A 85 -9.95 4.49 3.47
C ILE A 85 -8.81 5.51 3.27
N CYS A 86 -8.72 6.56 4.09
CA CYS A 86 -7.64 7.52 4.01
C CYS A 86 -6.31 6.87 4.42
N ASP A 87 -6.33 6.07 5.49
CA ASP A 87 -5.16 5.33 5.95
C ASP A 87 -4.69 4.31 4.90
N VAL A 88 -5.63 3.57 4.32
CA VAL A 88 -5.34 2.61 3.25
C VAL A 88 -4.68 3.29 2.05
N CYS A 89 -5.23 4.42 1.59
CA CYS A 89 -4.69 5.15 0.44
C CYS A 89 -3.32 5.77 0.74
N ASN A 90 -3.15 6.35 1.91
CA ASN A 90 -1.90 6.98 2.33
C ASN A 90 -0.79 5.95 2.49
N GLN A 91 -1.06 4.86 3.21
CA GLN A 91 -0.10 3.78 3.37
C GLN A 91 0.36 3.19 2.03
N GLU A 92 -0.57 2.96 1.10
CA GLU A 92 -0.22 2.46 -0.22
C GLU A 92 0.60 3.48 -1.02
N ALA A 93 0.25 4.77 -0.97
CA ALA A 93 1.00 5.81 -1.65
C ALA A 93 2.44 5.91 -1.12
N ASP A 94 2.62 5.96 0.19
CA ASP A 94 3.94 6.02 0.84
C ASP A 94 4.79 4.79 0.49
N LYS A 95 4.19 3.60 0.54
CA LYS A 95 4.84 2.35 0.14
C LYS A 95 5.29 2.37 -1.32
N LEU A 96 4.44 2.85 -2.23
CA LEU A 96 4.80 2.96 -3.65
C LEU A 96 5.93 3.97 -3.86
N MET A 97 5.90 5.11 -3.18
CA MET A 97 6.97 6.11 -3.25
C MET A 97 8.29 5.54 -2.73
N PHE A 98 8.27 4.83 -1.60
CA PHE A 98 9.44 4.18 -1.01
C PHE A 98 10.04 3.10 -1.93
N ARG A 99 9.21 2.27 -2.56
CA ARG A 99 9.65 1.19 -3.46
C ARG A 99 10.12 1.66 -4.83
N HIS A 100 10.06 2.96 -5.11
CA HIS A 100 10.52 3.57 -6.35
C HIS A 100 11.59 4.65 -6.09
N PRO A 101 12.73 4.30 -5.47
CA PRO A 101 13.77 5.26 -5.06
C PRO A 101 14.48 5.93 -6.25
N PHE A 102 14.30 5.43 -7.46
CA PHE A 102 14.81 6.01 -8.71
C PHE A 102 13.94 7.15 -9.27
N ILE A 103 12.76 7.41 -8.67
CA ILE A 103 11.93 8.59 -8.96
C ILE A 103 12.28 9.68 -7.99
N ASN A 104 12.57 10.89 -8.50
CA ASN A 104 12.79 12.06 -7.67
C ASN A 104 11.44 12.68 -7.28
N TRP A 105 10.99 12.42 -6.07
CA TRP A 105 9.70 12.89 -5.56
C TRP A 105 9.70 14.38 -5.15
N LYS A 106 10.84 15.10 -5.28
CA LYS A 106 10.91 16.56 -5.17
C LYS A 106 10.65 17.28 -6.50
N GLU A 107 10.68 16.56 -7.62
CA GLU A 107 10.40 17.11 -8.94
C GLU A 107 8.90 16.94 -9.29
N GLU A 108 8.35 17.91 -10.03
CA GLU A 108 7.00 17.85 -10.64
C GLU A 108 5.85 17.48 -9.68
N GLY A 109 5.54 18.32 -8.69
CA GLY A 109 4.35 18.19 -7.86
C GLY A 109 4.61 18.48 -6.38
N ASN A 110 3.53 18.50 -5.61
CA ASN A 110 3.57 18.62 -4.16
C ASN A 110 3.44 17.23 -3.53
N TRP A 111 4.50 16.45 -3.60
CA TRP A 111 4.53 15.11 -3.02
C TRP A 111 4.83 15.19 -1.52
N THR A 112 4.05 14.49 -0.75
CA THR A 112 4.20 14.38 0.71
C THR A 112 4.12 12.93 1.13
N VAL A 113 4.73 12.61 2.25
CA VAL A 113 4.64 11.31 2.91
C VAL A 113 3.71 11.47 4.11
N SER A 114 2.79 10.56 4.28
CA SER A 114 1.81 10.56 5.38
C SER A 114 2.33 9.83 6.62
N ASN A 115 3.21 8.85 6.44
CA ASN A 115 3.83 8.13 7.54
C ASN A 115 4.78 9.06 8.32
N PRO A 116 4.56 9.28 9.65
CA PRO A 116 5.40 10.16 10.46
C PRO A 116 6.85 9.71 10.58
N ASP A 117 7.14 8.42 10.35
CA ASP A 117 8.49 7.86 10.43
C ASP A 117 9.26 7.93 9.11
N MET A 118 8.64 8.47 8.06
CA MET A 118 9.24 8.61 6.75
C MET A 118 9.39 10.08 6.35
N TYR A 119 10.27 10.36 5.39
CA TYR A 119 10.43 11.68 4.79
C TYR A 119 11.05 11.59 3.39
N ILE A 120 10.96 12.67 2.61
CA ILE A 120 11.64 12.79 1.32
C ILE A 120 13.01 13.47 1.55
N ASN A 121 14.10 12.74 1.32
CA ASN A 121 15.48 13.21 1.51
C ASN A 121 15.89 14.22 0.41
N ASP A 122 17.13 14.72 0.47
CA ASP A 122 17.61 15.72 -0.49
C ASP A 122 17.76 15.19 -1.92
N ALA A 123 17.94 13.90 -2.08
CA ALA A 123 17.95 13.24 -3.38
C ALA A 123 16.55 13.02 -3.97
N GLY A 124 15.49 13.38 -3.23
CA GLY A 124 14.09 13.17 -3.62
C GLY A 124 13.59 11.75 -3.41
N GLN A 125 14.26 10.95 -2.59
CA GLN A 125 13.87 9.59 -2.25
C GLN A 125 13.08 9.57 -0.94
N VAL A 126 12.10 8.68 -0.84
CA VAL A 126 11.39 8.41 0.42
C VAL A 126 12.24 7.44 1.25
N VAL A 127 12.50 7.81 2.49
CA VAL A 127 13.34 7.05 3.44
C VAL A 127 12.72 7.10 4.84
N TYR A 128 13.05 6.12 5.68
CA TYR A 128 12.71 6.15 7.10
C TYR A 128 13.62 7.10 7.86
N LYS A 129 13.08 7.73 8.91
CA LYS A 129 13.85 8.48 9.89
C LYS A 129 14.75 7.53 10.67
N GLU A 130 15.97 8.00 10.98
CA GLU A 130 16.80 7.29 11.95
C GLU A 130 16.12 7.35 13.32
N THR A 131 15.89 6.21 13.94
CA THR A 131 15.37 6.16 15.31
C THR A 131 16.52 6.38 16.28
N ASP A 132 16.54 7.54 16.94
CA ASP A 132 17.39 7.77 18.12
C ASP A 132 16.90 6.91 19.28
N GLU A 133 17.33 5.66 19.35
CA GLU A 133 17.12 4.78 20.52
C GLU A 133 18.07 5.15 21.67
N ALA A 134 18.02 6.41 22.11
CA ALA A 134 18.84 6.85 23.24
C ALA A 134 18.06 7.04 24.57
N GLU A 135 16.73 6.85 24.64
CA GLU A 135 15.96 7.21 25.83
C GLU A 135 15.04 6.15 26.45
N THR A 136 15.13 4.87 26.13
CA THR A 136 14.46 3.85 26.95
C THR A 136 15.45 2.80 27.45
N GLY A 137 15.72 2.91 28.75
CA GLY A 137 16.77 2.20 29.45
C GLY A 137 16.59 0.69 29.57
N LYS A 138 17.72 0.02 29.47
CA LYS A 138 18.08 -1.21 30.18
C LYS A 138 17.10 -2.37 30.20
N ALA A 139 17.08 -3.15 29.13
CA ALA A 139 17.06 -4.61 29.18
C ALA A 139 17.26 -5.17 27.75
N GLU A 140 18.17 -6.14 27.57
CA GLU A 140 18.52 -6.85 26.34
C GLU A 140 19.59 -6.23 25.43
N ALA A 141 20.79 -6.03 25.98
CA ALA A 141 21.93 -5.41 25.29
C ALA A 141 22.83 -6.39 24.51
N ALA A 142 22.33 -7.48 23.94
CA ALA A 142 23.18 -8.42 23.21
C ALA A 142 22.80 -8.64 21.73
N ASN A 143 21.64 -8.13 21.27
CA ASN A 143 21.16 -8.35 19.89
C ASN A 143 21.07 -7.05 19.05
N THR A 144 21.40 -5.90 19.63
CA THR A 144 21.11 -4.58 19.07
C THR A 144 22.15 -4.04 18.11
N GLU A 145 23.42 -4.42 18.26
CA GLU A 145 24.50 -3.87 17.42
C GLU A 145 24.63 -4.56 16.06
N GLU A 146 24.32 -5.85 15.99
CA GLU A 146 24.26 -6.60 14.73
C GLU A 146 23.01 -6.22 13.92
N THR A 147 21.86 -6.03 14.59
CA THR A 147 20.61 -5.59 13.95
C THR A 147 20.75 -4.15 13.44
N ARG A 148 21.38 -3.26 14.20
CA ARG A 148 21.68 -1.87 13.80
C ARG A 148 22.60 -1.78 12.58
N LYS A 149 23.66 -2.59 12.54
CA LYS A 149 24.56 -2.66 11.38
C LYS A 149 23.86 -3.23 10.15
N ALA A 150 22.95 -4.17 10.32
CA ALA A 150 22.14 -4.69 9.24
C ALA A 150 21.12 -3.65 8.73
N GLU A 151 20.50 -2.86 9.61
CA GLU A 151 19.52 -1.82 9.25
C GLU A 151 20.17 -0.64 8.53
N THR A 152 21.34 -0.16 9.00
CA THR A 152 22.09 0.90 8.30
C THR A 152 22.66 0.42 6.97
N ALA A 153 23.15 -0.80 6.88
CA ALA A 153 23.62 -1.38 5.63
C ALA A 153 22.48 -1.55 4.62
N ASN A 154 21.29 -1.95 5.07
CA ASN A 154 20.09 -2.05 4.24
C ASN A 154 19.63 -0.69 3.71
N LEU A 155 19.71 0.36 4.54
CA LEU A 155 19.36 1.72 4.12
C LEU A 155 20.34 2.26 3.07
N GLU A 156 21.63 2.05 3.28
CA GLU A 156 22.66 2.44 2.31
C GLU A 156 22.54 1.67 0.99
N GLU A 157 22.19 0.38 1.05
CA GLU A 157 21.95 -0.45 -0.13
C GLU A 157 20.69 -0.01 -0.88
N THR A 158 19.60 0.32 -0.17
CA THR A 158 18.36 0.85 -0.75
C THR A 158 18.60 2.20 -1.43
N LEU A 159 19.37 3.09 -0.80
CA LEU A 159 19.77 4.37 -1.36
C LEU A 159 20.67 4.19 -2.60
N ALA A 160 21.57 3.21 -2.58
CA ALA A 160 22.44 2.87 -3.71
C ALA A 160 21.64 2.30 -4.90
N LEU A 161 20.58 1.51 -4.63
CA LEU A 161 19.66 0.99 -5.66
C LEU A 161 18.90 2.11 -6.39
N GLY A 162 18.59 3.22 -5.67
CA GLY A 162 17.96 4.42 -6.24
C GLY A 162 18.92 5.35 -7.01
N ALA A 163 20.23 5.20 -6.85
CA ALA A 163 21.21 6.08 -7.46
C ALA A 163 21.33 5.94 -8.99
N SER A 164 20.84 4.86 -9.58
CA SER A 164 20.79 4.67 -11.02
C SER A 164 19.37 4.46 -11.53
N LYS A 165 18.92 5.28 -12.49
CA LYS A 165 17.62 5.05 -13.16
C LYS A 165 17.61 3.66 -13.79
N PRO A 166 16.61 2.83 -13.49
CA PRO A 166 16.51 1.49 -14.07
C PRO A 166 16.36 1.58 -15.59
N LYS A 167 17.04 0.70 -16.32
CA LYS A 167 17.10 0.73 -17.80
C LYS A 167 15.88 0.10 -18.46
N ASN A 168 15.15 -0.75 -17.76
CA ASN A 168 13.97 -1.47 -18.27
C ASN A 168 13.09 -1.98 -17.15
N ALA A 169 11.91 -2.51 -17.50
CA ALA A 169 10.93 -3.03 -16.54
C ALA A 169 11.49 -4.14 -15.64
N ALA A 170 12.29 -5.05 -16.16
CA ALA A 170 12.88 -6.15 -15.38
C ALA A 170 13.85 -5.64 -14.30
N SER A 171 14.57 -4.54 -14.54
CA SER A 171 15.42 -3.92 -13.52
C SER A 171 14.61 -3.23 -12.44
N VAL A 172 13.46 -2.66 -12.77
CA VAL A 172 12.50 -2.11 -11.78
C VAL A 172 11.95 -3.23 -10.90
N GLU A 173 11.48 -4.30 -11.50
CA GLU A 173 10.94 -5.47 -10.80
C GLU A 173 11.95 -6.06 -9.81
N LYS A 174 13.21 -6.22 -10.25
CA LYS A 174 14.29 -6.71 -9.39
C LYS A 174 14.53 -5.77 -8.20
N THR A 175 14.62 -4.47 -8.43
CA THR A 175 14.81 -3.47 -7.36
C THR A 175 13.63 -3.52 -6.38
N TRP A 176 12.41 -3.58 -6.89
CA TRP A 176 11.19 -3.65 -6.09
C TRP A 176 11.14 -4.91 -5.21
N GLU A 177 11.48 -6.08 -5.75
CA GLU A 177 11.55 -7.32 -4.99
C GLU A 177 12.66 -7.29 -3.91
N GLN A 178 13.81 -6.66 -4.18
CA GLN A 178 14.87 -6.49 -3.20
C GLN A 178 14.42 -5.59 -2.04
N ILE A 179 13.81 -4.45 -2.34
CA ILE A 179 13.29 -3.51 -1.32
C ILE A 179 12.19 -4.19 -0.49
N LYS A 180 11.29 -4.94 -1.14
CA LYS A 180 10.23 -5.69 -0.47
C LYS A 180 10.74 -6.73 0.51
N GLN A 181 11.89 -7.36 0.23
CA GLN A 181 12.54 -8.31 1.15
C GLN A 181 13.16 -7.62 2.36
N GLN A 182 13.49 -6.33 2.25
CA GLN A 182 14.09 -5.53 3.32
C GLN A 182 13.06 -4.82 4.22
N GLU A 183 11.78 -4.83 3.85
CA GLU A 183 10.72 -4.25 4.67
C GLU A 183 10.59 -5.03 5.99
N LYS A 184 10.60 -4.32 7.13
CA LYS A 184 10.55 -4.89 8.50
C LYS A 184 9.32 -5.80 8.73
N ASP A 185 8.21 -5.52 8.07
CA ASP A 185 6.97 -6.29 8.13
C ASP A 185 6.97 -7.47 7.16
N GLY A 186 8.15 -8.08 6.94
CA GLY A 186 8.38 -9.17 5.99
C GLY A 186 7.13 -10.03 5.81
N ASN A 187 6.28 -9.62 4.89
CA ASN A 187 5.07 -10.33 4.52
C ASN A 187 5.50 -11.73 4.07
N GLU A 188 5.49 -12.67 5.00
CA GLU A 188 5.41 -14.07 4.60
C GLU A 188 4.26 -14.14 3.61
N ARG A 189 4.60 -14.35 2.33
CA ARG A 189 3.58 -14.42 1.28
C ARG A 189 2.57 -15.47 1.73
N VAL A 190 1.28 -15.10 1.76
CA VAL A 190 0.19 -16.05 2.08
C VAL A 190 0.30 -17.34 1.25
N LEU A 191 0.97 -17.24 0.09
CA LEU A 191 1.25 -18.35 -0.82
C LEU A 191 2.71 -18.85 -0.76
N SER A 192 3.53 -18.42 0.21
CA SER A 192 4.87 -18.96 0.38
C SER A 192 4.73 -20.40 0.89
N GLY A 193 5.20 -21.35 0.09
CA GLY A 193 5.03 -22.77 0.38
C GLY A 193 3.85 -23.45 -0.33
N VAL A 194 3.10 -22.75 -1.14
CA VAL A 194 2.16 -23.37 -2.10
C VAL A 194 2.99 -23.77 -3.32
N PRO A 195 3.02 -25.08 -3.69
CA PRO A 195 3.79 -25.60 -4.82
C PRO A 195 3.28 -25.09 -6.16
#